data_08ce6d7bf917312a52eaf73af62ca3e3
#
_entry.id   08ce6d7bf917312a52eaf73af62ca3e3
#
_cell.length_a   1.000
_cell.length_b   1.000
_cell.length_c   1.000
_cell.angle_alpha   90.00
_cell.angle_beta   90.00
_cell.angle_gamma   90.00
#
_symmetry.space_group_name_H-M   'P 1'
#
loop_
_entity.id
_entity.type
_entity.pdbx_description
1 polymer ?
#
loop_
_entity_poly.entity_id
_entity_poly.type
_entity_poly.pdbx_seq_one_letter_code
_entity_poly.pdbx_strand_id
1 'polypeptide(L)'
;TVGTNWIPGVSGSGGSWFTGSQYEATHSLNHRTEDVRMDVTTIVNQWLDDNIVNNGFIVKRSGSLGTIQTTDDEGSNERLGNLSFFSSDTHTKYPPTLEIEYDDSVWDTGSLSPLSSTDIDDLVIYMKGLRPEYKEKSRAKFRVVGRERYPEKTFASTPSTLTVKYLPSGSASGDGSFYQLQDAETEDIIVPFGSGSRISCDSNGNFFNLDLDGFQPERFYSILFQVVSGSGTNDKQKLILDEGFTFKVSI
;
A
#
# COMPACT_ATOMS: atom_id res chain seq x y z
N THR A 1 14.25 -28.02 26.21
CA THR A 1 14.58 -28.52 24.85
C THR A 1 15.68 -27.63 24.30
N VAL A 2 16.90 -28.14 24.28
CA VAL A 2 18.08 -27.41 23.83
C VAL A 2 17.99 -27.30 22.30
N GLY A 3 17.89 -26.05 21.80
CA GLY A 3 18.22 -25.66 20.43
C GLY A 3 17.65 -26.52 19.32
N THR A 4 16.38 -26.38 19.02
CA THR A 4 15.85 -26.80 17.72
C THR A 4 16.45 -25.90 16.66
N ASN A 5 17.11 -26.47 15.67
CA ASN A 5 17.63 -25.71 14.55
C ASN A 5 16.48 -25.05 13.79
N TRP A 6 16.58 -23.77 13.54
CA TRP A 6 15.64 -23.01 12.74
C TRP A 6 15.65 -23.44 11.26
N ILE A 7 16.78 -24.01 10.83
CA ILE A 7 16.95 -24.57 9.49
C ILE A 7 17.27 -26.05 9.63
N PRO A 8 16.49 -26.94 9.02
CA PRO A 8 16.79 -28.38 9.02
C PRO A 8 18.18 -28.66 8.42
N GLY A 9 18.97 -29.48 9.11
CA GLY A 9 20.28 -29.95 8.64
C GLY A 9 21.50 -29.15 9.10
N VAL A 10 21.32 -28.09 9.85
CA VAL A 10 22.45 -27.33 10.44
C VAL A 10 22.51 -27.60 11.94
N SER A 11 23.67 -28.05 12.43
CA SER A 11 23.92 -28.30 13.85
C SER A 11 24.53 -27.10 14.53
N GLY A 12 23.98 -26.64 15.61
CA GLY A 12 24.50 -25.56 16.42
C GLY A 12 23.64 -25.29 17.66
N SER A 13 24.23 -24.77 18.71
CA SER A 13 23.50 -24.25 19.85
C SER A 13 23.00 -22.84 19.52
N GLY A 14 21.70 -22.62 19.55
CA GLY A 14 21.09 -21.32 19.28
C GLY A 14 20.38 -21.20 17.92
N GLY A 15 20.42 -22.23 17.09
CA GLY A 15 19.76 -22.25 15.78
C GLY A 15 20.58 -21.58 14.68
N SER A 16 20.05 -21.60 13.47
CA SER A 16 20.63 -20.96 12.31
C SER A 16 19.54 -20.23 11.52
N TRP A 17 19.92 -19.19 10.85
CA TRP A 17 19.05 -18.34 10.04
C TRP A 17 19.68 -18.07 8.69
N PHE A 18 18.88 -17.62 7.74
CA PHE A 18 19.37 -17.20 6.43
C PHE A 18 20.13 -15.88 6.57
N THR A 19 21.23 -15.76 5.85
CA THR A 19 22.10 -14.58 5.82
C THR A 19 22.26 -14.05 4.41
N GLY A 20 22.53 -12.78 4.29
CA GLY A 20 22.70 -12.07 3.03
C GLY A 20 21.64 -11.03 2.79
N SER A 21 21.92 -10.07 1.91
CA SER A 21 21.07 -8.88 1.68
C SER A 21 19.62 -9.17 1.28
N GLN A 22 19.37 -10.36 0.73
CA GLN A 22 18.02 -10.80 0.36
C GLN A 22 17.22 -11.39 1.54
N TYR A 23 17.86 -11.64 2.67
CA TYR A 23 17.25 -12.26 3.86
C TYR A 23 17.34 -11.39 5.10
N GLU A 24 17.90 -10.20 4.97
CA GLU A 24 18.16 -9.31 6.09
C GLU A 24 17.62 -7.91 5.83
N ALA A 25 17.04 -7.31 6.85
CA ALA A 25 16.71 -5.89 6.90
C ALA A 25 17.33 -5.30 8.16
N THR A 26 17.85 -4.08 8.07
CA THR A 26 18.54 -3.43 9.19
C THR A 26 17.87 -2.11 9.53
N HIS A 27 17.78 -1.83 10.82
CA HIS A 27 17.34 -0.54 11.35
C HIS A 27 18.35 -0.04 12.38
N SER A 28 18.78 1.22 12.23
CA SER A 28 19.74 1.83 13.14
C SER A 28 19.01 2.60 14.24
N LEU A 29 19.23 2.20 15.48
CA LEU A 29 18.70 2.89 16.66
C LEU A 29 19.78 3.85 17.18
N ASN A 30 19.72 5.12 16.76
CA ASN A 30 20.76 6.11 17.08
C ASN A 30 20.47 6.88 18.37
N HIS A 31 19.23 7.13 18.69
CA HIS A 31 18.82 7.89 19.86
C HIS A 31 17.45 7.45 20.34
N ARG A 32 17.35 7.15 21.63
CA ARG A 32 16.08 6.92 22.37
C ARG A 32 15.08 6.01 21.66
N THR A 33 14.04 5.66 22.27
CA THR A 33 12.91 4.82 21.89
C THR A 33 12.28 5.18 20.54
N GLU A 34 13.00 4.93 19.45
CA GLU A 34 12.40 4.94 18.10
C GLU A 34 11.69 3.61 17.87
N ASP A 35 10.51 3.67 17.28
CA ASP A 35 9.83 2.45 16.84
C ASP A 35 10.62 1.80 15.71
N VAL A 36 10.76 0.49 15.79
CA VAL A 36 11.45 -0.27 14.74
C VAL A 36 10.51 -0.43 13.55
N ARG A 37 10.86 0.19 12.43
CA ARG A 37 10.17 0.02 11.15
C ARG A 37 11.20 -0.38 10.10
N MET A 38 11.02 -1.57 9.51
CA MET A 38 11.95 -2.12 8.52
C MET A 38 11.19 -2.56 7.28
N ASP A 39 11.74 -2.26 6.11
CA ASP A 39 11.29 -2.84 4.86
C ASP A 39 11.77 -4.30 4.76
N VAL A 40 10.84 -5.22 4.81
CA VAL A 40 11.07 -6.67 4.71
C VAL A 40 10.57 -7.26 3.40
N THR A 41 10.24 -6.42 2.42
CA THR A 41 9.69 -6.82 1.13
C THR A 41 10.53 -7.89 0.44
N THR A 42 11.85 -7.72 0.45
CA THR A 42 12.77 -8.69 -0.17
C THR A 42 12.67 -10.07 0.50
N ILE A 43 12.57 -10.10 1.83
CA ILE A 43 12.44 -11.36 2.59
C ILE A 43 11.10 -12.03 2.29
N VAL A 44 10.02 -11.26 2.29
CA VAL A 44 8.67 -11.77 2.00
C VAL A 44 8.59 -12.33 0.58
N ASN A 45 9.22 -11.67 -0.40
CA ASN A 45 9.30 -12.19 -1.76
C ASN A 45 10.02 -13.52 -1.85
N GLN A 46 11.09 -13.76 -1.04
CA GLN A 46 11.73 -15.07 -0.99
C GLN A 46 10.78 -16.18 -0.50
N TRP A 47 9.83 -15.86 0.37
CA TRP A 47 8.79 -16.81 0.80
C TRP A 47 7.74 -17.03 -0.28
N LEU A 48 7.32 -15.98 -0.97
CA LEU A 48 6.31 -16.06 -2.04
C LEU A 48 6.83 -16.81 -3.28
N ASP A 49 8.12 -16.70 -3.54
CA ASP A 49 8.79 -17.39 -4.65
C ASP A 49 9.22 -18.82 -4.30
N ASP A 50 8.83 -19.33 -3.12
CA ASP A 50 9.20 -20.65 -2.61
C ASP A 50 10.72 -20.91 -2.52
N ASN A 51 11.53 -19.85 -2.50
CA ASN A 51 12.97 -19.96 -2.39
C ASN A 51 13.42 -20.40 -0.98
N ILE A 52 12.67 -19.99 0.03
CA ILE A 52 12.88 -20.38 1.43
C ILE A 52 11.55 -20.60 2.14
N VAL A 53 11.57 -21.46 3.15
CA VAL A 53 10.39 -21.71 3.99
C VAL A 53 10.17 -20.51 4.93
N ASN A 54 8.91 -20.10 5.07
CA ASN A 54 8.52 -19.08 6.02
C ASN A 54 8.57 -19.64 7.46
N ASN A 55 9.64 -19.32 8.17
CA ASN A 55 9.82 -19.63 9.58
C ASN A 55 9.67 -18.38 10.49
N GLY A 56 9.16 -17.27 9.93
CA GLY A 56 9.03 -16.01 10.61
C GLY A 56 10.30 -15.17 10.62
N PHE A 57 10.29 -14.13 11.43
CA PHE A 57 11.41 -13.19 11.58
C PHE A 57 12.13 -13.41 12.89
N ILE A 58 13.46 -13.26 12.87
CA ILE A 58 14.28 -13.12 14.04
C ILE A 58 14.78 -11.69 14.14
N VAL A 59 14.62 -11.07 15.30
CA VAL A 59 15.17 -9.73 15.59
C VAL A 59 16.41 -9.91 16.46
N LYS A 60 17.54 -9.39 16.00
CA LYS A 60 18.81 -9.47 16.69
C LYS A 60 19.65 -8.22 16.46
N ARG A 61 20.66 -8.01 17.26
CA ARG A 61 21.68 -6.99 16.97
C ARG A 61 22.55 -7.42 15.80
N SER A 62 22.93 -6.47 14.97
CA SER A 62 23.96 -6.70 13.95
C SER A 62 25.34 -6.72 14.62
N GLY A 63 26.16 -7.68 14.25
CA GLY A 63 27.58 -7.69 14.64
C GLY A 63 28.35 -6.57 13.94
N SER A 64 29.36 -6.01 14.59
CA SER A 64 30.17 -4.89 14.09
C SER A 64 30.95 -5.17 12.81
N LEU A 65 31.00 -6.41 12.35
CA LEU A 65 31.80 -6.85 11.20
C LEU A 65 30.95 -7.47 10.07
N GLY A 66 29.65 -7.42 10.10
CA GLY A 66 28.79 -7.99 9.06
C GLY A 66 28.86 -9.51 8.89
N THR A 67 29.66 -10.20 9.68
CA THR A 67 29.74 -11.66 9.73
C THR A 67 28.93 -12.19 10.89
N ILE A 68 27.73 -12.50 10.60
CA ILE A 68 26.63 -12.85 11.52
C ILE A 68 26.90 -14.12 12.34
N GLN A 69 27.93 -14.87 12.05
CA GLN A 69 28.08 -16.21 12.63
C GLN A 69 29.18 -16.34 13.69
N THR A 70 30.11 -15.41 13.81
CA THR A 70 31.27 -15.61 14.68
C THR A 70 31.54 -14.49 15.69
N THR A 71 30.95 -13.33 15.49
CA THR A 71 31.18 -12.14 16.33
C THR A 71 29.98 -11.25 16.37
N ASP A 72 28.81 -11.79 16.73
CA ASP A 72 27.75 -10.93 17.11
C ASP A 72 28.09 -10.26 18.44
N ASP A 73 27.69 -9.03 18.59
CA ASP A 73 27.94 -8.24 19.80
C ASP A 73 27.34 -8.89 21.06
N GLU A 74 26.47 -9.86 20.92
CA GLU A 74 25.90 -10.65 22.01
C GLU A 74 26.88 -11.66 22.59
N GLY A 75 27.87 -12.06 21.82
CA GLY A 75 29.00 -12.92 22.28
C GLY A 75 30.20 -12.16 22.83
N SER A 76 30.21 -10.84 22.75
CA SER A 76 31.28 -10.01 23.25
C SER A 76 31.17 -9.81 24.76
N ASN A 77 32.31 -9.59 25.44
CA ASN A 77 32.33 -9.23 26.85
C ASN A 77 31.93 -7.76 27.10
N GLU A 78 31.52 -7.02 26.07
CA GLU A 78 31.04 -5.66 26.18
C GLU A 78 29.63 -5.64 26.74
N ARG A 79 29.37 -4.72 27.67
CA ARG A 79 28.05 -4.52 28.24
C ARG A 79 27.20 -3.69 27.26
N LEU A 80 26.46 -4.38 26.43
CA LEU A 80 25.46 -3.77 25.59
C LEU A 80 24.14 -3.62 26.39
N GLY A 81 23.46 -2.48 26.24
CA GLY A 81 22.16 -2.25 26.89
C GLY A 81 21.11 -3.27 26.42
N ASN A 82 20.04 -3.44 27.18
CA ASN A 82 18.93 -4.30 26.79
C ASN A 82 17.99 -3.56 25.82
N LEU A 83 17.56 -4.26 24.77
CA LEU A 83 16.48 -3.86 23.91
C LEU A 83 15.26 -4.70 24.26
N SER A 84 14.14 -4.04 24.54
CA SER A 84 12.88 -4.70 24.88
C SER A 84 11.82 -4.32 23.84
N PHE A 85 11.14 -5.31 23.31
CA PHE A 85 10.06 -5.14 22.36
C PHE A 85 8.76 -5.73 22.92
N PHE A 86 7.64 -5.19 22.50
CA PHE A 86 6.35 -5.79 22.79
C PHE A 86 6.19 -7.09 21.99
N SER A 87 5.60 -8.11 22.58
CA SER A 87 5.22 -9.34 21.87
C SER A 87 3.76 -9.28 21.42
N SER A 88 3.37 -10.20 20.55
CA SER A 88 1.97 -10.37 20.14
C SER A 88 1.02 -10.72 21.29
N ASP A 89 1.55 -11.30 22.38
CA ASP A 89 0.78 -11.72 23.55
C ASP A 89 0.61 -10.60 24.59
N THR A 90 1.21 -9.44 24.37
CA THR A 90 1.01 -8.32 25.27
C THR A 90 -0.34 -7.65 25.02
N HIS A 91 -1.09 -7.38 26.08
CA HIS A 91 -2.33 -6.60 26.00
C HIS A 91 -2.08 -5.10 25.77
N THR A 92 -1.14 -4.76 24.92
CA THR A 92 -0.82 -3.39 24.57
C THR A 92 -1.33 -3.05 23.17
N LYS A 93 -1.53 -1.77 22.91
CA LYS A 93 -1.92 -1.27 21.59
C LYS A 93 -0.76 -1.25 20.55
N TYR A 94 0.40 -1.78 20.92
CA TYR A 94 1.59 -1.78 20.09
C TYR A 94 2.16 -3.21 19.86
N PRO A 95 1.36 -4.18 19.41
CA PRO A 95 1.91 -5.46 18.99
C PRO A 95 2.79 -5.28 17.76
N PRO A 96 3.74 -6.18 17.51
CA PRO A 96 4.45 -6.21 16.23
C PRO A 96 3.45 -6.49 15.10
N THR A 97 3.51 -5.69 14.05
CA THR A 97 2.63 -5.80 12.89
C THR A 97 3.44 -5.96 11.62
N LEU A 98 2.94 -6.76 10.69
CA LEU A 98 3.42 -6.82 9.32
C LEU A 98 2.42 -6.05 8.45
N GLU A 99 2.88 -4.92 7.92
CA GLU A 99 2.12 -4.12 6.98
C GLU A 99 2.44 -4.59 5.55
N ILE A 100 1.43 -4.93 4.78
CA ILE A 100 1.59 -5.40 3.40
C ILE A 100 0.91 -4.40 2.47
N GLU A 101 1.70 -3.81 1.59
CA GLU A 101 1.21 -2.98 0.50
C GLU A 101 1.42 -3.73 -0.82
N TYR A 102 0.36 -3.90 -1.59
CA TYR A 102 0.43 -4.61 -2.87
C TYR A 102 -0.44 -3.93 -3.92
N ASP A 103 -0.06 -4.09 -5.19
CA ASP A 103 -0.82 -3.57 -6.32
C ASP A 103 -1.68 -4.71 -6.91
N ASP A 104 -2.98 -4.64 -6.67
CA ASP A 104 -3.99 -5.56 -7.23
C ASP A 104 -4.76 -4.92 -8.38
N SER A 105 -4.27 -3.80 -8.91
CA SER A 105 -4.95 -3.09 -9.98
C SER A 105 -5.02 -3.92 -11.27
N VAL A 106 -6.18 -3.89 -11.89
CA VAL A 106 -6.45 -4.53 -13.18
C VAL A 106 -6.73 -3.45 -14.21
N TRP A 107 -6.14 -3.60 -15.39
CA TRP A 107 -6.32 -2.63 -16.45
C TRP A 107 -6.78 -3.29 -17.73
N ASP A 108 -8.10 -3.30 -17.94
CA ASP A 108 -8.76 -3.79 -19.16
C ASP A 108 -9.77 -2.76 -19.63
N THR A 109 -9.37 -1.89 -20.54
CA THR A 109 -10.22 -0.78 -21.03
C THR A 109 -11.30 -1.21 -22.00
N GLY A 110 -11.22 -2.43 -22.53
CA GLY A 110 -12.15 -2.88 -23.58
C GLY A 110 -12.18 -1.91 -24.75
N SER A 111 -13.37 -1.38 -25.06
CA SER A 111 -13.60 -0.39 -26.14
C SER A 111 -13.60 1.07 -25.65
N LEU A 112 -13.28 1.34 -24.40
CA LEU A 112 -13.28 2.69 -23.86
C LEU A 112 -12.15 3.53 -24.47
N SER A 113 -12.42 4.81 -24.68
CA SER A 113 -11.42 5.78 -25.11
C SER A 113 -10.68 6.37 -23.91
N PRO A 114 -9.41 6.75 -24.06
CA PRO A 114 -8.70 7.48 -23.02
C PRO A 114 -9.32 8.86 -22.79
N LEU A 115 -9.23 9.33 -21.57
CA LEU A 115 -9.43 10.73 -21.30
C LEU A 115 -8.28 11.49 -21.96
N SER A 116 -8.60 12.42 -22.83
CA SER A 116 -7.61 13.26 -23.49
C SER A 116 -7.02 14.22 -22.44
N SER A 117 -5.78 13.98 -22.04
CA SER A 117 -5.20 14.66 -20.90
C SER A 117 -3.98 15.50 -21.28
N THR A 118 -4.13 16.41 -22.21
CA THR A 118 -3.16 17.50 -22.33
C THR A 118 -3.36 18.53 -21.22
N ASP A 119 -4.52 18.48 -20.53
CA ASP A 119 -4.86 19.46 -19.52
C ASP A 119 -5.64 18.76 -18.38
N ILE A 120 -4.92 18.26 -17.38
CA ILE A 120 -5.55 17.62 -16.22
C ILE A 120 -6.28 18.62 -15.33
N ASP A 121 -6.02 19.92 -15.46
CA ASP A 121 -6.72 20.96 -14.70
C ASP A 121 -8.20 21.06 -15.09
N ASP A 122 -8.56 20.63 -16.29
CA ASP A 122 -9.94 20.55 -16.76
C ASP A 122 -10.63 19.21 -16.45
N LEU A 123 -10.01 18.36 -15.67
CA LEU A 123 -10.59 17.08 -15.26
C LEU A 123 -11.63 17.27 -14.15
N VAL A 124 -12.75 16.60 -14.29
CA VAL A 124 -13.76 16.43 -13.25
C VAL A 124 -13.91 14.95 -12.95
N ILE A 125 -13.79 14.60 -11.68
CA ILE A 125 -14.01 13.23 -11.19
C ILE A 125 -15.28 13.20 -10.38
N TYR A 126 -16.08 12.15 -10.57
CA TYR A 126 -17.22 11.87 -9.71
C TYR A 126 -17.35 10.36 -9.48
N MET A 127 -18.01 10.01 -8.39
CA MET A 127 -18.26 8.61 -8.04
C MET A 127 -19.68 8.20 -8.46
N LYS A 128 -19.77 7.06 -9.14
CA LYS A 128 -21.06 6.50 -9.57
C LYS A 128 -21.51 5.45 -8.56
N GLY A 129 -22.70 5.70 -7.96
CA GLY A 129 -23.31 4.74 -7.05
C GLY A 129 -22.63 4.64 -5.69
N LEU A 130 -21.94 5.70 -5.26
CA LEU A 130 -21.45 5.79 -3.89
C LEU A 130 -22.65 5.71 -2.93
N ARG A 131 -22.58 4.77 -1.99
CA ARG A 131 -23.59 4.63 -0.95
C ARG A 131 -23.12 5.39 0.30
N PRO A 132 -24.04 5.92 1.09
CA PRO A 132 -23.68 6.60 2.32
C PRO A 132 -23.11 5.65 3.38
N GLU A 133 -23.42 4.34 3.25
CA GLU A 133 -23.09 3.34 4.27
C GLU A 133 -22.72 1.99 3.64
N TYR A 134 -21.70 1.33 4.21
CA TYR A 134 -21.23 0.00 3.85
C TYR A 134 -21.01 -0.82 5.12
N LYS A 135 -21.28 -2.13 5.06
CA LYS A 135 -21.05 -3.02 6.20
C LYS A 135 -19.56 -3.32 6.41
N GLU A 136 -19.13 -3.39 7.67
CA GLU A 136 -17.82 -3.91 8.01
C GLU A 136 -17.64 -5.35 7.46
N LYS A 137 -16.40 -5.79 7.29
CA LYS A 137 -16.06 -7.12 6.78
C LYS A 137 -16.65 -7.44 5.39
N SER A 138 -17.07 -6.42 4.67
CA SER A 138 -17.51 -6.55 3.29
C SER A 138 -16.46 -6.03 2.32
N ARG A 139 -16.49 -6.54 1.10
CA ARG A 139 -15.71 -5.99 -0.01
C ARG A 139 -16.59 -5.11 -0.86
N ALA A 140 -16.24 -3.85 -1.00
CA ALA A 140 -17.00 -2.86 -1.76
C ALA A 140 -16.24 -2.46 -3.02
N LYS A 141 -16.96 -2.41 -4.16
CA LYS A 141 -16.45 -1.89 -5.42
C LYS A 141 -16.94 -0.47 -5.63
N PHE A 142 -16.02 0.46 -5.73
CA PHE A 142 -16.28 1.87 -5.96
C PHE A 142 -16.03 2.22 -7.42
N ARG A 143 -16.99 2.82 -8.08
CA ARG A 143 -16.91 3.26 -9.47
C ARG A 143 -16.54 4.74 -9.54
N VAL A 144 -15.52 5.03 -10.33
CA VAL A 144 -14.99 6.36 -10.55
C VAL A 144 -15.17 6.73 -12.02
N VAL A 145 -15.66 7.92 -12.27
CA VAL A 145 -15.87 8.43 -13.63
C VAL A 145 -15.12 9.74 -13.78
N GLY A 146 -14.19 9.78 -14.71
CA GLY A 146 -13.52 11.00 -15.13
C GLY A 146 -14.15 11.55 -16.41
N ARG A 147 -14.24 12.85 -16.50
CA ARG A 147 -14.65 13.55 -17.71
C ARG A 147 -13.97 14.90 -17.82
N GLU A 148 -13.93 15.41 -19.04
CA GLU A 148 -13.53 16.80 -19.25
C GLU A 148 -14.59 17.76 -18.67
N ARG A 149 -14.15 18.85 -18.08
CA ARG A 149 -15.04 19.91 -17.55
C ARG A 149 -15.83 20.56 -18.67
N TYR A 150 -15.18 20.76 -19.82
CA TYR A 150 -15.75 21.41 -21.00
C TYR A 150 -15.71 20.44 -22.19
N PRO A 151 -16.61 19.42 -22.23
CA PRO A 151 -16.61 18.48 -23.33
C PRO A 151 -16.98 19.18 -24.63
N GLU A 152 -16.34 18.80 -25.73
CA GLU A 152 -16.65 19.34 -27.04
C GLU A 152 -18.10 19.05 -27.42
N LYS A 153 -18.82 20.10 -27.77
CA LYS A 153 -20.22 19.99 -28.19
C LYS A 153 -20.27 19.73 -29.70
N THR A 154 -20.81 18.60 -30.08
CA THR A 154 -21.09 18.27 -31.47
C THR A 154 -22.55 18.68 -31.81
N PHE A 155 -22.72 19.39 -32.92
CA PHE A 155 -24.04 19.74 -33.45
C PHE A 155 -24.62 18.58 -34.29
N ALA A 156 -24.61 17.37 -33.74
CA ALA A 156 -25.22 16.21 -34.38
C ALA A 156 -26.75 16.21 -34.12
N SER A 157 -27.52 15.64 -35.03
CA SER A 157 -28.97 15.49 -34.90
C SER A 157 -29.40 14.53 -33.78
N THR A 158 -28.49 13.74 -33.28
CA THR A 158 -28.64 12.89 -32.09
C THR A 158 -27.94 13.51 -30.88
N PRO A 159 -28.57 13.53 -29.69
CA PRO A 159 -27.91 14.00 -28.49
C PRO A 159 -26.58 13.24 -28.28
N SER A 160 -25.49 13.96 -28.12
CA SER A 160 -24.25 13.32 -27.74
C SER A 160 -24.37 12.82 -26.30
N THR A 161 -24.40 11.52 -26.12
CA THR A 161 -24.27 10.91 -24.81
C THR A 161 -22.81 11.02 -24.36
N LEU A 162 -22.60 11.51 -23.13
CA LEU A 162 -21.28 11.48 -22.52
C LEU A 162 -20.81 10.03 -22.42
N THR A 163 -19.86 9.66 -23.28
CA THR A 163 -19.25 8.34 -23.21
C THR A 163 -18.30 8.28 -22.02
N VAL A 164 -18.32 7.17 -21.32
CA VAL A 164 -17.37 6.91 -20.25
C VAL A 164 -15.98 6.80 -20.86
N LYS A 165 -15.03 7.55 -20.30
CA LYS A 165 -13.62 7.50 -20.67
C LYS A 165 -12.81 6.95 -19.51
N TYR A 166 -11.67 6.35 -19.79
CA TYR A 166 -10.80 5.91 -18.70
C TYR A 166 -9.78 6.99 -18.32
N LEU A 167 -9.48 7.04 -17.02
CA LEU A 167 -8.46 7.92 -16.44
C LEU A 167 -7.05 7.48 -16.87
N PRO A 168 -6.03 8.34 -16.76
CA PRO A 168 -4.65 7.95 -17.03
C PRO A 168 -4.25 6.68 -16.27
N SER A 169 -3.70 5.70 -17.01
CA SER A 169 -3.20 4.45 -16.42
C SER A 169 -1.83 4.66 -15.82
N GLY A 170 -1.57 4.06 -14.66
CA GLY A 170 -0.23 3.98 -14.12
C GLY A 170 0.65 3.11 -14.98
N SER A 171 1.76 3.66 -15.47
CA SER A 171 2.86 2.86 -15.98
C SER A 171 3.99 2.86 -14.95
N ALA A 172 5.02 2.05 -15.19
CA ALA A 172 6.23 2.00 -14.36
C ALA A 172 6.94 3.35 -14.17
N SER A 173 6.54 4.37 -14.90
CA SER A 173 7.08 5.74 -14.84
C SER A 173 6.37 6.65 -13.82
N GLY A 174 5.43 6.15 -13.04
CA GLY A 174 4.76 6.90 -11.98
C GLY A 174 3.61 7.79 -12.43
N ASP A 175 3.13 7.62 -13.67
CA ASP A 175 1.85 8.20 -14.11
C ASP A 175 0.71 7.32 -13.60
N GLY A 176 -0.49 7.87 -13.51
CA GLY A 176 -1.65 7.09 -13.16
C GLY A 176 -2.66 7.81 -12.31
N SER A 177 -3.67 7.07 -11.95
CA SER A 177 -4.73 7.54 -11.10
C SER A 177 -4.77 6.73 -9.82
N PHE A 178 -4.84 7.42 -8.71
CA PHE A 178 -4.75 6.84 -7.37
C PHE A 178 -5.90 7.36 -6.51
N TYR A 179 -6.29 6.59 -5.50
CA TYR A 179 -7.20 7.04 -4.46
C TYR A 179 -6.47 7.09 -3.11
N GLN A 180 -6.94 7.94 -2.23
CA GLN A 180 -6.52 8.00 -0.83
C GLN A 180 -7.76 7.88 0.04
N LEU A 181 -7.61 7.20 1.16
CA LEU A 181 -8.61 7.17 2.20
C LEU A 181 -8.07 7.82 3.45
N GLN A 182 -8.89 8.64 4.05
CA GLN A 182 -8.62 9.25 5.33
C GLN A 182 -9.87 9.20 6.22
N ASP A 183 -9.66 9.24 7.51
CA ASP A 183 -10.74 9.46 8.48
C ASP A 183 -11.33 10.85 8.23
N ALA A 184 -12.64 10.96 8.07
CA ALA A 184 -13.29 12.23 7.73
C ALA A 184 -13.31 13.24 8.89
N GLU A 185 -13.05 12.80 10.12
CA GLU A 185 -13.05 13.66 11.30
C GLU A 185 -11.64 14.09 11.72
N THR A 186 -10.69 13.16 11.71
CA THR A 186 -9.31 13.41 12.14
C THR A 186 -8.36 13.75 11.01
N GLU A 187 -8.76 13.50 9.76
CA GLU A 187 -7.92 13.62 8.56
C GLU A 187 -6.69 12.68 8.55
N ASP A 188 -6.69 11.68 9.46
CA ASP A 188 -5.63 10.67 9.48
C ASP A 188 -5.68 9.82 8.21
N ILE A 189 -4.55 9.72 7.52
CA ILE A 189 -4.44 8.94 6.30
C ILE A 189 -4.41 7.45 6.64
N ILE A 190 -5.39 6.70 6.11
CA ILE A 190 -5.50 5.25 6.29
C ILE A 190 -4.89 4.53 5.10
N VAL A 191 -5.22 4.95 3.89
CA VAL A 191 -4.63 4.45 2.66
C VAL A 191 -3.99 5.62 1.93
N PRO A 192 -2.67 5.71 1.85
CA PRO A 192 -1.98 6.78 1.15
C PRO A 192 -2.03 6.60 -0.37
N PHE A 193 -1.78 7.67 -1.11
CA PHE A 193 -1.51 7.58 -2.54
C PHE A 193 -0.24 6.78 -2.81
N GLY A 194 -0.32 5.72 -3.59
CA GLY A 194 0.81 4.87 -3.90
C GLY A 194 0.44 3.69 -4.80
N SER A 195 1.34 2.72 -4.89
CA SER A 195 1.13 1.52 -5.71
C SER A 195 -0.09 0.71 -5.25
N GLY A 196 -0.28 0.60 -3.94
CA GLY A 196 -1.41 -0.13 -3.34
C GLY A 196 -2.76 0.57 -3.46
N SER A 197 -2.81 1.84 -3.89
CA SER A 197 -4.06 2.61 -4.06
C SER A 197 -4.33 3.00 -5.51
N ARG A 198 -3.81 2.22 -6.45
CA ARG A 198 -4.00 2.47 -7.88
C ARG A 198 -5.44 2.20 -8.31
N ILE A 199 -6.00 3.08 -9.15
CA ILE A 199 -7.33 2.91 -9.71
C ILE A 199 -7.26 1.91 -10.87
N SER A 200 -8.11 0.91 -10.83
CA SER A 200 -8.31 -0.09 -11.89
C SER A 200 -9.24 0.43 -12.99
N CYS A 201 -9.24 -0.26 -14.13
CA CYS A 201 -10.19 -0.04 -15.21
C CYS A 201 -10.74 -1.37 -15.73
N ASP A 202 -12.03 -1.40 -16.01
CA ASP A 202 -12.70 -2.46 -16.77
C ASP A 202 -13.50 -1.86 -17.92
N SER A 203 -14.18 -2.68 -18.72
CA SER A 203 -15.00 -2.26 -19.86
C SER A 203 -16.13 -1.28 -19.50
N ASN A 204 -16.44 -1.10 -18.23
CA ASN A 204 -17.46 -0.16 -17.74
C ASN A 204 -16.86 1.13 -17.16
N GLY A 205 -15.54 1.27 -17.14
CA GLY A 205 -14.82 2.43 -16.63
C GLY A 205 -13.94 2.12 -15.41
N ASN A 206 -13.48 3.18 -14.78
CA ASN A 206 -12.57 3.07 -13.66
C ASN A 206 -13.25 2.60 -12.38
N PHE A 207 -12.48 1.90 -11.56
CA PHE A 207 -12.96 1.41 -10.26
C PHE A 207 -11.79 1.11 -9.33
N PHE A 208 -12.11 0.99 -8.05
CA PHE A 208 -11.22 0.36 -7.06
C PHE A 208 -12.07 -0.49 -6.10
N ASN A 209 -11.43 -1.47 -5.49
CA ASN A 209 -12.07 -2.31 -4.49
C ASN A 209 -11.49 -1.96 -3.13
N LEU A 210 -12.33 -1.92 -2.12
CA LEU A 210 -11.92 -1.83 -0.73
C LEU A 210 -12.41 -3.04 0.02
N ASP A 211 -11.50 -3.63 0.75
CA ASP A 211 -11.84 -4.59 1.79
C ASP A 211 -12.05 -3.81 3.09
N LEU A 212 -13.26 -3.85 3.61
CA LEU A 212 -13.65 -3.10 4.80
C LEU A 212 -13.39 -3.87 6.10
N ASP A 213 -12.71 -5.02 6.02
CA ASP A 213 -12.20 -5.72 7.18
C ASP A 213 -10.97 -4.99 7.73
N GLY A 214 -11.09 -4.44 8.90
CA GLY A 214 -10.04 -3.61 9.51
C GLY A 214 -10.38 -2.13 9.60
N PHE A 215 -11.45 -1.68 8.93
CA PHE A 215 -11.99 -0.35 9.14
C PHE A 215 -12.80 -0.30 10.44
N GLN A 216 -12.64 0.78 11.18
CA GLN A 216 -13.42 0.96 12.41
C GLN A 216 -14.90 1.19 12.07
N PRO A 217 -15.82 0.41 12.63
CA PRO A 217 -17.24 0.64 12.42
C PRO A 217 -17.70 1.94 13.06
N GLU A 218 -18.82 2.46 12.58
CA GLU A 218 -19.46 3.71 13.00
C GLU A 218 -18.62 4.98 12.72
N ARG A 219 -17.57 4.88 11.86
CA ARG A 219 -16.78 6.01 11.40
C ARG A 219 -17.05 6.39 9.96
N PHE A 220 -16.85 7.68 9.68
CA PHE A 220 -16.89 8.23 8.33
C PHE A 220 -15.50 8.30 7.74
N TYR A 221 -15.40 7.94 6.47
CA TYR A 221 -14.16 7.95 5.70
C TYR A 221 -14.32 8.85 4.48
N SER A 222 -13.29 9.64 4.20
CA SER A 222 -13.21 10.52 3.04
C SER A 222 -12.33 9.92 1.96
N ILE A 223 -12.73 10.10 0.70
CA ILE A 223 -12.01 9.59 -0.47
C ILE A 223 -11.50 10.78 -1.27
N LEU A 224 -10.18 10.80 -1.49
CA LEU A 224 -9.51 11.75 -2.35
C LEU A 224 -8.96 11.04 -3.58
N PHE A 225 -8.80 11.78 -4.66
CA PHE A 225 -8.21 11.26 -5.89
C PHE A 225 -6.97 12.02 -6.27
N GLN A 226 -5.99 11.31 -6.80
CA GLN A 226 -4.79 11.89 -7.40
C GLN A 226 -4.66 11.37 -8.82
N VAL A 227 -4.50 12.29 -9.75
CA VAL A 227 -4.18 11.97 -11.15
C VAL A 227 -2.81 12.55 -11.48
N VAL A 228 -1.95 11.70 -12.01
CA VAL A 228 -0.62 12.08 -12.48
C VAL A 228 -0.53 11.77 -13.96
N SER A 229 -0.25 12.76 -14.76
CA SER A 229 -0.14 12.63 -16.21
C SER A 229 0.97 13.51 -16.75
N GLY A 230 1.66 13.07 -17.78
CA GLY A 230 2.71 13.81 -18.46
C GLY A 230 3.66 12.90 -19.23
N SER A 231 4.32 13.44 -20.25
CA SER A 231 5.33 12.72 -21.00
C SER A 231 6.73 13.13 -20.54
N GLY A 232 7.35 12.31 -19.72
CA GLY A 232 8.73 12.54 -19.29
C GLY A 232 8.88 12.72 -17.77
N THR A 233 10.13 12.75 -17.32
CA THR A 233 10.44 12.76 -15.88
C THR A 233 10.21 14.13 -15.21
N ASN A 234 10.22 15.20 -15.99
CA ASN A 234 10.20 16.58 -15.48
C ASN A 234 8.90 17.36 -15.75
N ASP A 235 8.02 16.85 -16.62
CA ASP A 235 6.80 17.57 -17.04
C ASP A 235 5.51 16.90 -16.53
N LYS A 236 5.61 16.16 -15.43
CA LYS A 236 4.44 15.50 -14.84
C LYS A 236 3.58 16.53 -14.11
N GLN A 237 2.34 16.60 -14.54
CA GLN A 237 1.30 17.33 -13.83
C GLN A 237 0.67 16.38 -12.79
N LYS A 238 0.49 16.89 -11.58
CA LYS A 238 -0.13 16.17 -10.48
C LYS A 238 -1.34 16.96 -10.00
N LEU A 239 -2.51 16.38 -10.15
CA LEU A 239 -3.76 16.95 -9.66
C LEU A 239 -4.27 16.13 -8.49
N ILE A 240 -4.56 16.79 -7.37
CA ILE A 240 -5.24 16.20 -6.23
C ILE A 240 -6.65 16.80 -6.18
N LEU A 241 -7.65 15.93 -6.14
CA LEU A 241 -9.07 16.28 -6.12
C LEU A 241 -9.69 15.80 -4.81
N ASP A 242 -10.21 16.75 -4.05
CA ASP A 242 -11.05 16.52 -2.90
C ASP A 242 -12.46 17.08 -3.21
N GLU A 243 -13.35 16.20 -3.63
CA GLU A 243 -14.72 16.53 -3.99
C GLU A 243 -15.72 16.20 -2.84
N GLY A 244 -15.21 15.93 -1.65
CA GLY A 244 -16.01 15.66 -0.46
C GLY A 244 -16.74 14.31 -0.50
N PHE A 245 -16.21 13.31 -1.19
CA PHE A 245 -16.79 11.98 -1.21
C PHE A 245 -16.58 11.28 0.13
N THR A 246 -17.66 10.99 0.83
CA THR A 246 -17.62 10.33 2.13
C THR A 246 -18.55 9.13 2.19
N PHE A 247 -18.17 8.13 2.99
CA PHE A 247 -19.02 6.99 3.32
C PHE A 247 -18.80 6.58 4.77
N LYS A 248 -19.79 5.89 5.33
CA LYS A 248 -19.72 5.34 6.69
C LYS A 248 -19.52 3.84 6.63
N VAL A 249 -18.75 3.29 7.55
CA VAL A 249 -18.70 1.84 7.79
C VAL A 249 -19.61 1.53 8.97
N SER A 250 -20.55 0.61 8.78
CA SER A 250 -21.50 0.15 9.82
C SER A 250 -21.24 -1.30 10.21
N ILE A 251 -21.72 -1.66 11.37
CA ILE A 251 -21.68 -3.02 11.91
C ILE A 251 -22.54 -3.99 11.09
#